data_f6c4235dca501561e68a9cea77bf4a66
#
_entry.id   f6c4235dca501561e68a9cea77bf4a66
#
_cell.length_a   1.000
_cell.length_b   1.000
_cell.length_c   1.000
_cell.angle_alpha   90.00
_cell.angle_beta   90.00
_cell.angle_gamma   90.00
#
_symmetry.space_group_name_H-M   'P 1'
#
loop_
_entity.id
_entity.type
_entity.pdbx_description
1 polymer ?
#
loop_
_entity_poly.entity_id
_entity_poly.type
_entity_poly.pdbx_seq_one_letter_code
_entity_poly.pdbx_strand_id
1 'polypeptide(L)'
;MEKWRRRIRSGIVRSSRIPWLRFAYRKACQLATWEVGRRLANLPGVEAVYTRHSHPSFVTFAPGQSDLDLTLVLDDAAAQGATAVHACTDRLDALSRVICFVWPQDLRIVSRRELAQIEARPGAAEILSAPSGWIRIGGRDARRAGELPALESGGIFLHPEFNSWWRNVLQSHVMAPQTNLAPESMRLCFRVAMKSELHLQAGRGRLTLAAQTYLPDSDAAALFADDPKMAGLLGRLERNDFFAHDAEARKARILDRSIARAGEFYRDLPIPADAGWIVPTASRSAWLPEAHRSELRARLESAEALRAIAETIIIYPTPHWSPREYQIDLILHDGVAAEAFNDAVSSIKRTLGGRTFGIQGTYAQLTMISRSAFAHPYYLLGTPFPFLHEHLATFAETLFGPAPRIPSPPPSAERLRWCARYFLFHRFTQHYRPRYVSKDCNFCQLAAVRLYLEHGEVLTDAAQIRRAYLDAFVTQAEESRALDLLLRGGDAHPEEIAFAAALQLQSRAYEAVEALLRREGILS
;
A
#
# COMPACT_ATOMS: atom_id res chain seq x y z
N MET A 1 22.78 -12.31 1.82
CA MET A 1 22.12 -11.81 3.02
C MET A 1 20.66 -12.27 3.15
N GLU A 2 19.85 -12.16 2.15
CA GLU A 2 18.42 -12.53 2.21
C GLU A 2 18.15 -13.99 2.59
N LYS A 3 18.95 -14.94 2.06
CA LYS A 3 18.82 -16.37 2.40
C LYS A 3 19.07 -16.65 3.89
N TRP A 4 20.04 -15.98 4.50
CA TRP A 4 20.35 -16.09 5.93
C TRP A 4 19.21 -15.58 6.81
N ARG A 5 18.67 -14.40 6.51
CA ARG A 5 17.53 -13.83 7.23
C ARG A 5 16.31 -14.75 7.17
N ARG A 6 15.98 -15.27 6.00
CA ARG A 6 14.89 -16.23 5.83
C ARG A 6 15.06 -17.48 6.68
N ARG A 7 16.28 -18.01 6.76
CA ARG A 7 16.57 -19.18 7.61
C ARG A 7 16.33 -18.89 9.08
N ILE A 8 16.85 -17.78 9.59
CA ILE A 8 16.66 -17.38 10.99
C ILE A 8 15.18 -17.13 11.29
N ARG A 9 14.50 -16.33 10.46
CA ARG A 9 13.08 -16.05 10.64
C ARG A 9 12.26 -17.35 10.63
N SER A 10 12.53 -18.25 9.72
CA SER A 10 11.87 -19.56 9.67
C SER A 10 12.14 -20.39 10.93
N GLY A 11 13.37 -20.37 11.45
CA GLY A 11 13.72 -21.02 12.71
C GLY A 11 12.94 -20.45 13.90
N ILE A 12 12.88 -19.12 14.02
CA ILE A 12 12.12 -18.42 15.06
C ILE A 12 10.64 -18.78 14.98
N VAL A 13 10.02 -18.73 13.78
CA VAL A 13 8.62 -19.07 13.60
C VAL A 13 8.33 -20.49 14.05
N ARG A 14 9.14 -21.45 13.62
CA ARG A 14 8.96 -22.86 13.98
C ARG A 14 9.07 -23.10 15.49
N SER A 15 10.07 -22.50 16.15
CA SER A 15 10.30 -22.67 17.58
C SER A 15 9.37 -21.81 18.45
N SER A 16 8.76 -20.75 17.91
CA SER A 16 7.79 -19.90 18.63
C SER A 16 6.48 -20.61 19.01
N ARG A 17 6.29 -21.85 18.58
CA ARG A 17 5.22 -22.73 19.09
C ARG A 17 5.38 -23.03 20.58
N ILE A 18 6.61 -23.05 21.06
CA ILE A 18 6.94 -23.25 22.45
C ILE A 18 6.76 -21.91 23.19
N PRO A 19 5.80 -21.81 24.16
CA PRO A 19 5.42 -20.54 24.76
C PRO A 19 6.58 -19.74 25.36
N TRP A 20 7.48 -20.40 26.06
CA TRP A 20 8.62 -19.73 26.68
C TRP A 20 9.64 -19.22 25.66
N LEU A 21 9.86 -19.94 24.53
CA LEU A 21 10.72 -19.47 23.43
C LEU A 21 10.09 -18.26 22.75
N ARG A 22 8.78 -18.29 22.51
CA ARG A 22 8.05 -17.13 21.96
C ARG A 22 8.20 -15.91 22.85
N PHE A 23 8.06 -16.08 24.17
CA PHE A 23 8.28 -15.00 25.13
C PHE A 23 9.74 -14.49 25.08
N ALA A 24 10.72 -15.38 25.06
CA ALA A 24 12.13 -15.03 24.97
C ALA A 24 12.46 -14.27 23.67
N TYR A 25 11.96 -14.73 22.53
CA TYR A 25 12.13 -14.02 21.26
C TYR A 25 11.47 -12.64 21.28
N ARG A 26 10.28 -12.52 21.87
CA ARG A 26 9.62 -11.22 22.00
C ARG A 26 10.44 -10.25 22.85
N LYS A 27 11.00 -10.72 23.96
CA LYS A 27 11.90 -9.91 24.79
C LYS A 27 13.19 -9.53 24.06
N ALA A 28 13.80 -10.45 23.34
CA ALA A 28 14.96 -10.16 22.51
C ALA A 28 14.64 -9.10 21.42
N CYS A 29 13.48 -9.20 20.77
CA CYS A 29 13.03 -8.19 19.82
C CYS A 29 12.79 -6.83 20.48
N GLN A 30 12.24 -6.78 21.71
CA GLN A 30 12.08 -5.53 22.46
C GLN A 30 13.44 -4.86 22.72
N LEU A 31 14.40 -5.61 23.24
CA LEU A 31 15.75 -5.08 23.50
C LEU A 31 16.44 -4.60 22.22
N ALA A 32 16.35 -5.38 21.14
CA ALA A 32 16.89 -4.99 19.85
C ALA A 32 16.19 -3.72 19.29
N THR A 33 14.89 -3.57 19.48
CA THR A 33 14.15 -2.36 19.07
C THR A 33 14.63 -1.11 19.81
N TRP A 34 14.83 -1.20 21.12
CA TRP A 34 15.41 -0.11 21.92
C TRP A 34 16.83 0.24 21.46
N GLU A 35 17.65 -0.74 21.18
CA GLU A 35 19.02 -0.51 20.68
C GLU A 35 19.02 0.15 19.30
N VAL A 36 18.12 -0.25 18.40
CA VAL A 36 17.89 0.43 17.10
C VAL A 36 17.53 1.89 17.34
N GLY A 37 16.55 2.15 18.21
CA GLY A 37 16.11 3.51 18.54
C GLY A 37 17.24 4.36 19.10
N ARG A 38 18.02 3.84 20.04
CA ARG A 38 19.16 4.51 20.64
C ARG A 38 20.24 4.88 19.62
N ARG A 39 20.58 3.94 18.71
CA ARG A 39 21.61 4.16 17.67
C ARG A 39 21.17 5.17 16.62
N LEU A 40 19.90 5.17 16.26
CA LEU A 40 19.37 6.13 15.29
C LEU A 40 19.20 7.51 15.92
N ALA A 41 18.76 7.61 17.18
CA ALA A 41 18.60 8.88 17.89
C ALA A 41 19.93 9.61 18.15
N ASN A 42 21.06 8.89 18.11
CA ASN A 42 22.39 9.49 18.27
C ASN A 42 22.96 10.06 16.94
N LEU A 43 22.24 9.98 15.85
CA LEU A 43 22.67 10.58 14.60
C LEU A 43 22.38 12.10 14.61
N PRO A 44 23.26 12.92 13.99
CA PRO A 44 23.04 14.37 13.90
C PRO A 44 21.70 14.68 13.24
N GLY A 45 20.97 15.63 13.83
CA GLY A 45 19.67 16.09 13.31
C GLY A 45 18.48 15.17 13.59
N VAL A 46 18.67 14.00 14.22
CA VAL A 46 17.55 13.12 14.60
C VAL A 46 16.99 13.58 15.95
N GLU A 47 15.75 14.05 15.95
CA GLU A 47 15.04 14.46 17.16
C GLU A 47 14.35 13.28 17.85
N ALA A 48 13.66 12.43 17.07
CA ALA A 48 12.91 11.31 17.60
C ALA A 48 12.92 10.09 16.67
N VAL A 49 12.79 8.91 17.27
CA VAL A 49 12.64 7.64 16.58
C VAL A 49 11.40 6.92 17.11
N TYR A 50 10.50 6.56 16.21
CA TYR A 50 9.27 5.85 16.53
C TYR A 50 9.20 4.53 15.79
N THR A 51 8.57 3.54 16.43
CA THR A 51 8.00 2.40 15.70
C THR A 51 6.56 2.70 15.35
N ARG A 52 6.12 2.21 14.21
CA ARG A 52 4.73 2.26 13.78
C ARG A 52 4.21 0.83 13.68
N HIS A 53 3.05 0.57 14.27
CA HIS A 53 2.29 -0.65 14.03
C HIS A 53 2.94 -2.00 14.40
N SER A 54 4.24 -2.06 14.57
CA SER A 54 5.01 -3.30 14.68
C SER A 54 5.92 -3.36 15.91
N HIS A 55 5.57 -2.64 16.98
CA HIS A 55 6.36 -2.70 18.21
C HIS A 55 6.23 -4.06 18.89
N PRO A 56 7.35 -4.67 19.39
CA PRO A 56 7.32 -5.99 20.02
C PRO A 56 6.49 -6.10 21.30
N SER A 57 6.05 -4.98 21.90
CA SER A 57 5.08 -5.00 23.00
C SER A 57 3.64 -5.26 22.54
N PHE A 58 3.34 -5.01 21.27
CA PHE A 58 2.01 -5.28 20.74
C PHE A 58 1.76 -6.77 20.61
N VAL A 59 0.56 -7.21 20.94
CA VAL A 59 0.16 -8.62 20.85
C VAL A 59 0.24 -9.10 19.39
N THR A 60 -0.07 -8.21 18.44
CA THR A 60 0.03 -8.46 17.00
C THR A 60 1.45 -8.66 16.48
N PHE A 61 2.48 -8.32 17.25
CA PHE A 61 3.87 -8.57 16.86
C PHE A 61 4.22 -10.05 16.98
N ALA A 62 4.57 -10.65 15.87
CA ALA A 62 4.99 -12.05 15.81
C ALA A 62 6.49 -12.16 15.51
N PRO A 63 7.29 -12.65 16.46
CA PRO A 63 8.71 -12.88 16.22
C PRO A 63 8.94 -13.76 14.99
N GLY A 64 9.87 -13.32 14.14
CA GLY A 64 10.19 -13.99 12.88
C GLY A 64 9.27 -13.72 11.71
N GLN A 65 8.14 -13.05 11.93
CA GLN A 65 7.19 -12.64 10.86
C GLN A 65 7.07 -11.14 10.72
N SER A 66 6.88 -10.44 11.85
CA SER A 66 6.73 -8.99 11.84
C SER A 66 8.06 -8.31 11.52
N ASP A 67 7.97 -7.22 10.78
CA ASP A 67 9.06 -6.29 10.50
C ASP A 67 8.94 -5.10 11.46
N LEU A 68 9.98 -4.30 11.56
CA LEU A 68 9.98 -3.10 12.37
C LEU A 68 9.80 -1.88 11.47
N ASP A 69 8.59 -1.35 11.46
CA ASP A 69 8.28 -0.10 10.76
C ASP A 69 8.80 1.09 11.55
N LEU A 70 9.73 1.84 10.98
CA LEU A 70 10.39 2.95 11.65
C LEU A 70 9.99 4.29 11.06
N THR A 71 9.85 5.29 11.92
CA THR A 71 9.78 6.70 11.54
C THR A 71 10.81 7.50 12.31
N LEU A 72 11.63 8.25 11.59
CA LEU A 72 12.56 9.20 12.14
C LEU A 72 12.01 10.60 11.94
N VAL A 73 12.06 11.40 13.00
CA VAL A 73 11.78 12.83 12.93
C VAL A 73 13.12 13.55 12.96
N LEU A 74 13.41 14.29 11.90
CA LEU A 74 14.59 15.15 11.81
C LEU A 74 14.23 16.59 12.18
N ASP A 75 15.20 17.32 12.70
CA ASP A 75 15.07 18.77 12.73
C ASP A 75 14.93 19.34 11.30
N ASP A 76 14.34 20.51 11.17
CA ASP A 76 13.98 21.06 9.87
C ASP A 76 15.20 21.37 8.99
N ALA A 77 16.33 21.70 9.58
CA ALA A 77 17.57 21.96 8.85
C ALA A 77 18.19 20.67 8.31
N ALA A 78 18.25 19.64 9.15
CA ALA A 78 18.77 18.32 8.75
C ALA A 78 17.90 17.66 7.68
N ALA A 79 16.58 17.85 7.75
CA ALA A 79 15.64 17.28 6.77
C ALA A 79 15.78 17.89 5.37
N GLN A 80 16.34 19.08 5.23
CA GLN A 80 16.60 19.72 3.94
C GLN A 80 17.88 19.21 3.27
N GLY A 81 18.74 18.50 4.00
CA GLY A 81 20.02 18.00 3.53
C GLY A 81 20.03 16.51 3.23
N ALA A 82 20.63 16.10 2.13
CA ALA A 82 20.83 14.69 1.79
C ALA A 82 21.67 13.94 2.83
N THR A 83 22.65 14.62 3.43
CA THR A 83 23.63 14.02 4.37
C THR A 83 22.97 13.37 5.57
N ALA A 84 22.00 14.04 6.21
CA ALA A 84 21.30 13.46 7.36
C ALA A 84 20.42 12.26 6.98
N VAL A 85 19.75 12.36 5.84
CA VAL A 85 18.93 11.25 5.30
C VAL A 85 19.80 10.05 4.97
N HIS A 86 20.95 10.26 4.31
CA HIS A 86 21.90 9.20 3.99
C HIS A 86 22.48 8.57 5.26
N ALA A 87 22.86 9.37 6.25
CA ALA A 87 23.37 8.86 7.53
C ALA A 87 22.34 7.95 8.23
N CYS A 88 21.05 8.33 8.19
CA CYS A 88 19.97 7.52 8.74
C CYS A 88 19.79 6.20 7.98
N THR A 89 19.74 6.26 6.65
CA THR A 89 19.56 5.08 5.80
C THR A 89 20.74 4.12 5.87
N ASP A 90 21.97 4.64 5.84
CA ASP A 90 23.20 3.83 5.95
C ASP A 90 23.30 3.16 7.33
N ARG A 91 22.96 3.88 8.40
CA ARG A 91 22.92 3.31 9.75
C ARG A 91 21.88 2.20 9.85
N LEU A 92 20.68 2.43 9.28
CA LEU A 92 19.63 1.41 9.29
C LEU A 92 20.02 0.19 8.44
N ASP A 93 20.67 0.39 7.31
CA ASP A 93 21.19 -0.71 6.50
C ASP A 93 22.22 -1.55 7.29
N ALA A 94 23.14 -0.90 7.99
CA ALA A 94 24.10 -1.57 8.85
C ALA A 94 23.42 -2.39 9.96
N LEU A 95 22.43 -1.81 10.64
CA LEU A 95 21.63 -2.51 11.67
C LEU A 95 20.86 -3.68 11.08
N SER A 96 20.33 -3.51 9.88
CA SER A 96 19.58 -4.54 9.18
C SER A 96 20.41 -5.78 8.83
N ARG A 97 21.74 -5.66 8.78
CA ARG A 97 22.66 -6.81 8.55
C ARG A 97 22.77 -7.71 9.76
N VAL A 98 22.46 -7.18 10.95
CA VAL A 98 22.58 -7.90 12.22
C VAL A 98 21.22 -8.28 12.79
N ILE A 99 20.21 -7.42 12.62
CA ILE A 99 18.87 -7.58 13.20
C ILE A 99 17.89 -8.02 12.11
N CYS A 100 17.46 -9.27 12.16
CA CYS A 100 16.71 -9.92 11.08
C CYS A 100 15.29 -9.37 10.81
N PHE A 101 14.72 -8.59 11.72
CA PHE A 101 13.39 -7.99 11.59
C PHE A 101 13.43 -6.48 11.28
N VAL A 102 14.61 -5.91 11.06
CA VAL A 102 14.82 -4.53 10.61
C VAL A 102 15.02 -4.52 9.10
N TRP A 103 14.19 -3.75 8.39
CA TRP A 103 14.28 -3.60 6.95
C TRP A 103 14.51 -2.13 6.58
N PRO A 104 15.56 -1.82 5.80
CA PRO A 104 15.82 -0.44 5.38
C PRO A 104 14.68 0.21 4.59
N GLN A 105 13.92 -0.60 3.87
CA GLN A 105 12.77 -0.16 3.07
C GLN A 105 11.57 0.30 3.90
N ASP A 106 11.53 -0.06 5.19
CA ASP A 106 10.41 0.29 6.08
C ASP A 106 10.69 1.57 6.89
N LEU A 107 11.77 2.26 6.53
CA LEU A 107 12.14 3.55 7.12
C LEU A 107 11.34 4.68 6.49
N ARG A 108 10.72 5.49 7.33
CA ARG A 108 10.16 6.80 6.97
C ARG A 108 10.94 7.90 7.64
N ILE A 109 11.15 8.99 6.94
CA ILE A 109 11.81 10.18 7.47
C ILE A 109 10.88 11.35 7.26
N VAL A 110 10.64 12.13 8.31
CA VAL A 110 9.84 13.35 8.27
C VAL A 110 10.58 14.46 9.01
N SER A 111 10.42 15.71 8.58
CA SER A 111 10.88 16.84 9.36
C SER A 111 9.93 17.10 10.53
N ARG A 112 10.39 17.86 11.53
CA ARG A 112 9.54 18.29 12.63
C ARG A 112 8.35 19.14 12.13
N ARG A 113 8.60 20.02 11.17
CA ARG A 113 7.56 20.85 10.52
C ARG A 113 6.53 19.97 9.81
N GLU A 114 6.98 18.96 9.06
CA GLU A 114 6.09 18.03 8.37
C GLU A 114 5.24 17.23 9.36
N LEU A 115 5.83 16.72 10.44
CA LEU A 115 5.07 16.03 11.48
C LEU A 115 3.97 16.92 12.06
N ALA A 116 4.30 18.18 12.41
CA ALA A 116 3.33 19.14 12.92
C ALA A 116 2.20 19.43 11.90
N GLN A 117 2.54 19.51 10.62
CA GLN A 117 1.55 19.66 9.54
C GLN A 117 0.62 18.44 9.43
N ILE A 118 1.14 17.22 9.60
CA ILE A 118 0.31 16.01 9.63
C ILE A 118 -0.64 16.05 10.81
N GLU A 119 -0.11 16.33 11.99
CA GLU A 119 -0.88 16.34 13.24
C GLU A 119 -2.02 17.36 13.27
N ALA A 120 -1.90 18.42 12.48
CA ALA A 120 -2.92 19.47 12.37
C ALA A 120 -4.05 19.14 11.40
N ARG A 121 -3.95 18.05 10.63
CA ARG A 121 -4.90 17.75 9.54
C ARG A 121 -6.08 16.91 10.00
N PRO A 122 -7.26 17.08 9.39
CA PRO A 122 -8.34 16.10 9.51
C PRO A 122 -7.84 14.72 9.12
N GLY A 123 -8.12 13.71 9.94
CA GLY A 123 -7.63 12.35 9.74
C GLY A 123 -6.20 12.09 10.22
N ALA A 124 -5.59 13.01 10.97
CA ALA A 124 -4.27 12.78 11.57
C ALA A 124 -4.26 11.57 12.51
N ALA A 125 -5.35 11.34 13.23
CA ALA A 125 -5.51 10.19 14.11
C ALA A 125 -5.40 8.87 13.36
N GLU A 126 -5.98 8.78 12.18
CA GLU A 126 -5.92 7.59 11.32
C GLU A 126 -4.57 7.46 10.64
N ILE A 127 -4.01 8.57 10.14
CA ILE A 127 -2.70 8.59 9.46
C ILE A 127 -1.58 8.13 10.40
N LEU A 128 -1.58 8.65 11.61
CA LEU A 128 -0.55 8.36 12.60
C LEU A 128 -0.91 7.15 13.47
N SER A 129 -2.11 6.60 13.29
CA SER A 129 -2.61 5.49 14.11
C SER A 129 -2.47 5.80 15.61
N ALA A 130 -2.76 7.03 15.98
CA ALA A 130 -2.61 7.52 17.34
C ALA A 130 -3.84 7.17 18.19
N PRO A 131 -3.67 7.00 19.50
CA PRO A 131 -2.42 7.12 20.26
C PRO A 131 -1.62 5.82 20.33
N SER A 132 -2.20 4.68 19.91
CA SER A 132 -1.64 3.33 20.16
C SER A 132 -0.62 2.87 19.11
N GLY A 133 -0.57 3.52 17.95
CA GLY A 133 0.20 3.03 16.81
C GLY A 133 1.68 3.44 16.79
N TRP A 134 2.03 4.55 17.44
CA TRP A 134 3.41 5.07 17.44
C TRP A 134 4.02 4.98 18.82
N ILE A 135 5.07 4.18 18.97
CA ILE A 135 5.84 4.08 20.22
C ILE A 135 7.21 4.70 19.99
N ARG A 136 7.56 5.69 20.81
CA ARG A 136 8.89 6.27 20.81
C ARG A 136 9.89 5.26 21.36
N ILE A 137 10.96 5.02 20.59
CA ILE A 137 12.06 4.12 20.95
C ILE A 137 13.41 4.83 21.07
N GLY A 138 13.49 6.13 20.73
CA GLY A 138 14.70 6.95 20.87
C GLY A 138 14.43 8.44 20.73
N GLY A 139 15.36 9.27 21.20
CA GLY A 139 15.27 10.72 21.13
C GLY A 139 14.23 11.35 22.06
N ARG A 140 13.85 12.60 21.78
CA ARG A 140 12.80 13.34 22.50
C ARG A 140 11.45 13.11 21.82
N ASP A 141 10.35 13.25 22.55
CA ASP A 141 9.04 13.18 21.93
C ASP A 141 8.81 14.44 21.07
N ALA A 142 8.62 14.21 19.77
CA ALA A 142 8.39 15.28 18.80
C ALA A 142 6.90 15.42 18.43
N ARG A 143 6.03 14.53 18.93
CA ARG A 143 4.60 14.57 18.65
C ARG A 143 3.89 15.63 19.49
N ARG A 144 2.82 16.18 18.92
CA ARG A 144 1.92 17.07 19.64
C ARG A 144 1.26 16.33 20.82
N ALA A 145 1.18 17.00 21.96
CA ALA A 145 0.39 16.53 23.08
C ALA A 145 -1.11 16.76 22.80
N GLY A 146 -1.94 15.78 23.14
CA GLY A 146 -3.39 15.85 23.00
C GLY A 146 -3.96 14.94 21.92
N GLU A 147 -5.27 15.06 21.74
CA GLU A 147 -5.98 14.28 20.72
C GLU A 147 -5.71 14.84 19.32
N LEU A 148 -5.52 13.93 18.37
CA LEU A 148 -5.35 14.29 16.97
C LEU A 148 -6.72 14.38 16.28
N PRO A 149 -6.88 15.29 15.30
CA PRO A 149 -8.11 15.37 14.53
C PRO A 149 -8.43 14.04 13.84
N ALA A 150 -9.61 13.51 14.11
CA ALA A 150 -10.16 12.36 13.41
C ALA A 150 -10.84 12.79 12.11
N LEU A 151 -11.00 11.83 11.19
CA LEU A 151 -11.87 12.05 10.05
C LEU A 151 -13.32 12.15 10.51
N GLU A 152 -14.01 13.13 9.97
CA GLU A 152 -15.47 13.07 10.01
C GLU A 152 -15.92 11.80 9.29
N SER A 153 -16.79 11.05 9.95
CA SER A 153 -17.27 9.74 9.50
C SER A 153 -18.23 9.85 8.30
N GLY A 154 -17.78 10.45 7.23
CA GLY A 154 -18.50 10.56 5.96
C GLY A 154 -18.11 9.42 5.02
N GLY A 155 -19.06 8.57 4.68
CA GLY A 155 -18.88 7.30 3.96
C GLY A 155 -18.01 7.30 2.69
N ILE A 156 -17.84 8.43 2.04
CA ILE A 156 -17.10 8.52 0.76
C ILE A 156 -15.61 8.18 0.89
N PHE A 157 -14.99 8.42 2.06
CA PHE A 157 -13.56 8.18 2.27
C PHE A 157 -13.25 6.74 2.68
N LEU A 158 -14.25 5.98 3.12
CA LEU A 158 -14.07 4.57 3.48
C LEU A 158 -13.75 3.69 2.28
N HIS A 159 -14.29 4.03 1.13
CA HIS A 159 -14.13 3.25 -0.10
C HIS A 159 -12.71 3.15 -0.59
N PRO A 160 -12.07 4.27 -0.83
CA PRO A 160 -10.73 4.24 -1.37
C PRO A 160 -9.74 3.61 -0.40
N GLU A 161 -9.92 3.76 0.93
CA GLU A 161 -9.09 3.05 1.91
C GLU A 161 -9.34 1.55 1.90
N PHE A 162 -10.61 1.14 1.88
CA PHE A 162 -10.96 -0.26 1.77
C PHE A 162 -10.38 -0.86 0.49
N ASN A 163 -10.52 -0.17 -0.65
CA ASN A 163 -9.99 -0.64 -1.92
C ASN A 163 -8.49 -0.71 -1.96
N SER A 164 -7.81 0.35 -1.53
CA SER A 164 -6.34 0.36 -1.46
C SER A 164 -5.86 -0.82 -0.63
N TRP A 165 -6.50 -1.05 0.50
CA TRP A 165 -6.17 -2.13 1.39
C TRP A 165 -6.52 -3.50 0.79
N TRP A 166 -7.74 -3.66 0.25
CA TRP A 166 -8.22 -4.88 -0.40
C TRP A 166 -7.33 -5.27 -1.59
N ARG A 167 -7.03 -4.33 -2.48
CA ARG A 167 -6.10 -4.56 -3.60
C ARG A 167 -4.72 -4.98 -3.10
N ASN A 168 -4.15 -4.25 -2.17
CA ASN A 168 -2.82 -4.56 -1.63
C ASN A 168 -2.75 -5.92 -0.96
N VAL A 169 -3.76 -6.32 -0.24
CA VAL A 169 -3.75 -7.59 0.48
C VAL A 169 -4.05 -8.77 -0.42
N LEU A 170 -5.03 -8.65 -1.31
CA LEU A 170 -5.26 -9.67 -2.33
C LEU A 170 -4.01 -9.85 -3.20
N GLN A 171 -3.41 -8.76 -3.63
CA GLN A 171 -2.16 -8.77 -4.36
C GLN A 171 -1.05 -9.46 -3.54
N SER A 172 -0.89 -9.09 -2.28
CA SER A 172 0.10 -9.72 -1.40
C SER A 172 -0.20 -11.22 -1.19
N HIS A 173 -1.47 -11.60 -1.11
CA HIS A 173 -1.87 -12.99 -0.97
C HIS A 173 -1.59 -13.79 -2.26
N VAL A 174 -1.93 -13.23 -3.40
CA VAL A 174 -1.70 -13.85 -4.72
C VAL A 174 -0.22 -13.89 -5.04
N MET A 175 0.50 -12.80 -4.77
CA MET A 175 1.93 -12.65 -5.06
C MET A 175 2.84 -13.08 -3.91
N ALA A 176 2.29 -13.38 -2.73
CA ALA A 176 3.08 -13.90 -1.62
C ALA A 176 3.94 -15.05 -2.16
N PRO A 177 5.25 -15.00 -1.96
CA PRO A 177 6.07 -16.12 -2.40
C PRO A 177 5.46 -17.37 -1.81
N GLN A 178 5.57 -18.48 -2.54
CA GLN A 178 5.40 -19.82 -1.96
C GLN A 178 6.50 -19.98 -0.88
N THR A 179 6.42 -19.16 0.14
CA THR A 179 7.20 -19.37 1.33
C THR A 179 6.60 -20.60 1.94
N ASN A 180 7.42 -21.57 2.26
CA ASN A 180 7.09 -22.73 3.08
C ASN A 180 6.55 -22.33 4.47
N LEU A 181 6.09 -21.08 4.64
CA LEU A 181 5.56 -20.47 5.83
C LEU A 181 4.05 -20.27 5.63
N ALA A 182 3.29 -21.37 5.71
CA ALA A 182 1.83 -21.33 5.85
C ALA A 182 1.34 -20.26 6.88
N PRO A 183 2.07 -19.99 7.97
CA PRO A 183 1.74 -18.93 8.92
C PRO A 183 1.65 -17.52 8.34
N GLU A 184 2.55 -17.13 7.43
CA GLU A 184 2.56 -15.77 6.87
C GLU A 184 1.35 -15.52 5.97
N SER A 185 1.05 -16.48 5.13
CA SER A 185 -0.14 -16.46 4.26
C SER A 185 -1.44 -16.41 5.08
N MET A 186 -1.52 -17.18 6.17
CA MET A 186 -2.69 -17.19 7.06
C MET A 186 -2.89 -15.84 7.76
N ARG A 187 -1.82 -15.22 8.22
CA ARG A 187 -1.89 -13.89 8.84
C ARG A 187 -2.35 -12.81 7.88
N LEU A 188 -1.87 -12.85 6.64
CA LEU A 188 -2.32 -11.94 5.60
C LEU A 188 -3.81 -12.11 5.35
N CYS A 189 -4.29 -13.35 5.16
CA CYS A 189 -5.72 -13.62 4.99
C CYS A 189 -6.54 -13.13 6.17
N PHE A 190 -6.05 -13.34 7.39
CA PHE A 190 -6.74 -12.88 8.58
C PHE A 190 -6.80 -11.35 8.68
N ARG A 191 -5.71 -10.65 8.33
CA ARG A 191 -5.72 -9.18 8.22
C ARG A 191 -6.76 -8.70 7.20
N VAL A 192 -6.93 -9.42 6.08
CA VAL A 192 -7.99 -9.12 5.10
C VAL A 192 -9.36 -9.20 5.75
N ALA A 193 -9.65 -10.31 6.42
CA ALA A 193 -10.94 -10.50 7.06
C ALA A 193 -11.23 -9.43 8.12
N MET A 194 -10.26 -9.15 8.98
CA MET A 194 -10.38 -8.16 10.04
C MET A 194 -10.62 -6.76 9.47
N LYS A 195 -9.85 -6.36 8.46
CA LYS A 195 -10.00 -5.04 7.84
C LYS A 195 -11.31 -4.92 7.05
N SER A 196 -11.75 -5.97 6.37
CA SER A 196 -13.04 -5.98 5.67
C SER A 196 -14.20 -5.79 6.66
N GLU A 197 -14.15 -6.47 7.79
CA GLU A 197 -15.15 -6.33 8.85
C GLU A 197 -15.17 -4.93 9.47
N LEU A 198 -13.98 -4.40 9.80
CA LEU A 198 -13.81 -3.06 10.35
C LEU A 198 -14.37 -1.98 9.41
N HIS A 199 -14.06 -2.05 8.13
CA HIS A 199 -14.56 -1.07 7.15
C HIS A 199 -16.07 -1.18 6.97
N LEU A 200 -16.60 -2.40 6.95
CA LEU A 200 -18.04 -2.60 6.86
C LEU A 200 -18.77 -2.00 8.09
N GLN A 201 -18.25 -2.23 9.29
CA GLN A 201 -18.84 -1.69 10.52
C GLN A 201 -18.69 -0.17 10.61
N ALA A 202 -17.59 0.38 10.15
CA ALA A 202 -17.40 1.82 10.07
C ALA A 202 -18.33 2.46 9.03
N GLY A 203 -18.52 1.84 7.86
CA GLY A 203 -19.50 2.27 6.86
C GLY A 203 -20.93 2.28 7.40
N ARG A 204 -21.24 1.39 8.34
CA ARG A 204 -22.51 1.34 9.05
C ARG A 204 -22.59 2.25 10.29
N GLY A 205 -21.58 3.09 10.51
CA GLY A 205 -21.53 4.01 11.67
C GLY A 205 -21.34 3.34 13.02
N ARG A 206 -21.00 2.05 13.07
CA ARG A 206 -20.84 1.29 14.32
C ARG A 206 -19.46 1.46 14.96
N LEU A 207 -18.48 1.90 14.20
CA LEU A 207 -17.11 2.14 14.64
C LEU A 207 -16.57 3.42 14.01
N THR A 208 -15.64 4.09 14.69
CA THR A 208 -14.88 5.18 14.09
C THR A 208 -13.69 4.61 13.30
N LEU A 209 -13.27 5.32 12.24
CA LEU A 209 -12.08 4.92 11.46
C LEU A 209 -10.80 4.88 12.32
N ALA A 210 -10.68 5.76 13.31
CA ALA A 210 -9.55 5.78 14.23
C ALA A 210 -9.41 4.48 15.04
N ALA A 211 -10.52 3.84 15.40
CA ALA A 211 -10.52 2.56 16.08
C ALA A 211 -10.04 1.39 15.19
N GLN A 212 -10.04 1.58 13.87
CA GLN A 212 -9.72 0.51 12.92
C GLN A 212 -8.26 0.16 12.82
N THR A 213 -7.38 1.06 13.20
CA THR A 213 -5.97 0.89 12.87
C THR A 213 -5.29 -0.13 13.78
N TYR A 214 -5.70 -0.21 15.03
CA TYR A 214 -5.16 -1.15 16.05
C TYR A 214 -6.23 -1.49 17.09
N LEU A 215 -7.04 -2.49 16.78
CA LEU A 215 -7.83 -3.13 17.82
C LEU A 215 -6.90 -4.01 18.68
N PRO A 216 -6.98 -3.90 20.00
CA PRO A 216 -6.50 -4.95 20.89
C PRO A 216 -7.10 -6.30 20.46
N ASP A 217 -6.38 -7.39 20.62
CA ASP A 217 -6.87 -8.70 20.17
C ASP A 217 -8.20 -9.12 20.84
N SER A 218 -8.47 -8.61 22.07
CA SER A 218 -9.77 -8.74 22.73
C SER A 218 -10.92 -8.15 21.89
N ASP A 219 -10.70 -7.01 21.26
CA ASP A 219 -11.73 -6.32 20.48
C ASP A 219 -11.84 -6.90 19.08
N ALA A 220 -10.74 -7.46 18.55
CA ALA A 220 -10.76 -8.19 17.29
C ALA A 220 -11.63 -9.47 17.40
N ALA A 221 -11.66 -10.14 18.55
CA ALA A 221 -12.57 -11.25 18.78
C ALA A 221 -14.04 -10.82 18.75
N ALA A 222 -14.36 -9.63 19.25
CA ALA A 222 -15.70 -9.08 19.25
C ALA A 222 -16.22 -8.77 17.83
N LEU A 223 -15.32 -8.46 16.87
CA LEU A 223 -15.70 -8.28 15.46
C LEU A 223 -16.28 -9.54 14.82
N PHE A 224 -15.91 -10.71 15.33
CA PHE A 224 -16.34 -12.01 14.84
C PHE A 224 -17.28 -12.71 15.82
N ALA A 225 -18.00 -11.95 16.64
CA ALA A 225 -18.95 -12.52 17.61
C ALA A 225 -20.04 -13.38 16.95
N ASP A 226 -20.38 -13.05 15.69
CA ASP A 226 -21.31 -13.81 14.84
C ASP A 226 -20.69 -15.09 14.23
N ASP A 227 -19.37 -15.27 14.33
CA ASP A 227 -18.65 -16.42 13.80
C ASP A 227 -17.61 -16.96 14.81
N PRO A 228 -18.03 -17.85 15.73
CA PRO A 228 -17.14 -18.42 16.75
C PRO A 228 -15.91 -19.17 16.17
N LYS A 229 -16.03 -19.67 14.95
CA LYS A 229 -14.90 -20.34 14.26
C LYS A 229 -13.84 -19.32 13.82
N MET A 230 -14.25 -18.14 13.36
CA MET A 230 -13.33 -17.04 13.06
C MET A 230 -12.68 -16.48 14.33
N ALA A 231 -13.46 -16.26 15.40
CA ALA A 231 -12.93 -15.87 16.71
C ALA A 231 -11.91 -16.89 17.26
N GLY A 232 -12.17 -18.18 17.09
CA GLY A 232 -11.25 -19.26 17.46
C GLY A 232 -9.95 -19.28 16.63
N LEU A 233 -9.99 -18.82 15.38
CA LEU A 233 -8.80 -18.68 14.54
C LEU A 233 -7.86 -17.59 15.05
N LEU A 234 -8.38 -16.49 15.61
CA LEU A 234 -7.58 -15.45 16.28
C LEU A 234 -6.68 -16.02 17.37
N GLY A 235 -7.24 -16.77 18.29
CA GLY A 235 -6.46 -17.37 19.37
C GLY A 235 -5.39 -18.37 18.90
N ARG A 236 -5.57 -18.95 17.71
CA ARG A 236 -4.54 -19.79 17.07
C ARG A 236 -3.45 -18.98 16.38
N LEU A 237 -3.81 -17.83 15.80
CA LEU A 237 -2.84 -16.85 15.27
C LEU A 237 -1.86 -16.40 16.36
N GLU A 238 -2.37 -16.11 17.54
CA GLU A 238 -1.57 -15.74 18.70
C GLU A 238 -0.59 -16.85 19.12
N ARG A 239 -1.04 -18.10 19.05
CA ARG A 239 -0.24 -19.27 19.44
C ARG A 239 0.70 -19.76 18.34
N ASN A 240 0.73 -19.12 17.16
CA ASN A 240 1.45 -19.60 15.97
C ASN A 240 1.10 -21.05 15.58
N ASP A 241 -0.15 -21.47 15.81
CA ASP A 241 -0.64 -22.83 15.58
C ASP A 241 -1.18 -22.98 14.14
N PHE A 242 -0.29 -22.77 13.14
CA PHE A 242 -0.65 -22.73 11.73
C PHE A 242 -0.24 -23.95 10.93
N PHE A 243 0.39 -24.90 11.56
CA PHE A 243 0.92 -26.09 10.87
C PHE A 243 -0.04 -27.28 10.93
N ALA A 244 -1.30 -27.00 11.23
CA ALA A 244 -2.30 -28.05 11.25
C ALA A 244 -2.67 -28.49 9.83
N HIS A 245 -3.07 -29.73 9.68
CA HIS A 245 -3.46 -30.35 8.40
C HIS A 245 -4.63 -29.63 7.70
N ASP A 246 -5.37 -28.79 8.40
CA ASP A 246 -6.51 -28.03 7.91
C ASP A 246 -6.21 -26.55 7.60
N ALA A 247 -4.94 -26.16 7.47
CA ALA A 247 -4.54 -24.76 7.22
C ALA A 247 -5.17 -24.19 5.94
N GLU A 248 -5.24 -24.96 4.87
CA GLU A 248 -5.85 -24.51 3.60
C GLU A 248 -7.37 -24.34 3.73
N ALA A 249 -8.06 -25.25 4.41
CA ALA A 249 -9.49 -25.10 4.66
C ALA A 249 -9.82 -23.88 5.54
N ARG A 250 -8.97 -23.57 6.51
CA ARG A 250 -9.10 -22.36 7.33
C ARG A 250 -8.87 -21.10 6.54
N LYS A 251 -7.87 -21.11 5.67
CA LYS A 251 -7.55 -20.01 4.77
C LYS A 251 -8.71 -19.73 3.80
N ALA A 252 -9.28 -20.80 3.22
CA ALA A 252 -10.45 -20.70 2.37
C ALA A 252 -11.61 -20.02 3.10
N ARG A 253 -11.89 -20.46 4.33
CA ARG A 253 -12.96 -19.86 5.16
C ARG A 253 -12.73 -18.37 5.46
N ILE A 254 -11.50 -17.96 5.78
CA ILE A 254 -11.15 -16.56 6.03
C ILE A 254 -11.40 -15.73 4.77
N LEU A 255 -10.98 -16.24 3.61
CA LEU A 255 -11.17 -15.58 2.33
C LEU A 255 -12.65 -15.49 1.94
N ASP A 256 -13.41 -16.56 2.16
CA ASP A 256 -14.86 -16.60 1.88
C ASP A 256 -15.60 -15.50 2.64
N ARG A 257 -15.36 -15.41 3.95
CA ARG A 257 -15.90 -14.33 4.75
C ARG A 257 -15.46 -12.95 4.25
N SER A 258 -14.19 -12.79 3.90
CA SER A 258 -13.66 -11.51 3.43
C SER A 258 -14.29 -11.09 2.11
N ILE A 259 -14.50 -12.01 1.18
CA ILE A 259 -15.16 -11.77 -0.11
C ILE A 259 -16.62 -11.38 0.13
N ALA A 260 -17.32 -12.13 1.00
CA ALA A 260 -18.71 -11.83 1.36
C ALA A 260 -18.85 -10.41 1.98
N ARG A 261 -17.96 -10.05 2.90
CA ARG A 261 -17.97 -8.72 3.54
C ARG A 261 -17.59 -7.59 2.57
N ALA A 262 -16.68 -7.83 1.64
CA ALA A 262 -16.41 -6.89 0.56
C ALA A 262 -17.64 -6.69 -0.33
N GLY A 263 -18.34 -7.76 -0.68
CA GLY A 263 -19.59 -7.69 -1.44
C GLY A 263 -20.69 -6.91 -0.70
N GLU A 264 -20.83 -7.11 0.62
CA GLU A 264 -21.74 -6.32 1.45
C GLU A 264 -21.36 -4.85 1.48
N PHE A 265 -20.07 -4.56 1.67
CA PHE A 265 -19.56 -3.19 1.70
C PHE A 265 -19.94 -2.43 0.43
N TYR A 266 -19.71 -3.01 -0.76
CA TYR A 266 -20.06 -2.35 -2.03
C TYR A 266 -21.56 -2.28 -2.28
N ARG A 267 -22.33 -3.23 -1.79
CA ARG A 267 -23.80 -3.21 -1.92
C ARG A 267 -24.45 -2.13 -1.05
N ASP A 268 -23.92 -1.92 0.15
CA ASP A 268 -24.43 -0.93 1.10
C ASP A 268 -24.12 0.52 0.69
N LEU A 269 -23.31 0.69 -0.35
CA LEU A 269 -22.86 1.99 -0.80
C LEU A 269 -23.73 2.51 -1.94
N PRO A 270 -24.25 3.73 -1.85
CA PRO A 270 -25.06 4.29 -2.91
C PRO A 270 -24.21 4.52 -4.17
N ILE A 271 -24.62 3.94 -5.28
CA ILE A 271 -24.13 4.34 -6.59
C ILE A 271 -24.83 5.65 -6.93
N PRO A 272 -24.10 6.71 -7.32
CA PRO A 272 -24.72 7.94 -7.79
C PRO A 272 -25.74 7.64 -8.89
N ALA A 273 -26.92 8.25 -8.81
CA ALA A 273 -28.02 7.97 -9.74
C ALA A 273 -27.68 8.33 -11.20
N ASP A 274 -26.71 9.22 -11.38
CA ASP A 274 -26.16 9.70 -12.65
C ASP A 274 -24.87 9.00 -13.07
N ALA A 275 -24.48 7.91 -12.38
CA ALA A 275 -23.30 7.13 -12.73
C ALA A 275 -23.42 6.59 -14.16
N GLY A 276 -22.67 7.18 -15.05
CA GLY A 276 -22.54 6.75 -16.44
C GLY A 276 -21.45 5.70 -16.61
N TRP A 277 -21.16 5.40 -17.87
CA TRP A 277 -20.11 4.46 -18.26
C TRP A 277 -19.21 5.10 -19.31
N ILE A 278 -17.92 4.87 -19.18
CA ILE A 278 -16.95 5.20 -20.22
C ILE A 278 -16.71 3.92 -21.03
N VAL A 279 -16.84 4.03 -22.34
CA VAL A 279 -16.44 2.95 -23.23
C VAL A 279 -14.94 3.11 -23.51
N PRO A 280 -14.13 2.09 -23.25
CA PRO A 280 -12.71 2.16 -23.59
C PRO A 280 -12.55 2.44 -25.07
N THR A 281 -11.79 3.46 -25.39
CA THR A 281 -11.32 3.65 -26.76
C THR A 281 -10.26 2.60 -27.01
N ALA A 282 -10.40 1.84 -28.11
CA ALA A 282 -9.38 0.84 -28.46
C ALA A 282 -7.99 1.49 -28.40
N SER A 283 -7.17 1.04 -27.48
CA SER A 283 -5.83 1.59 -27.27
C SER A 283 -5.02 1.47 -28.56
N ARG A 284 -4.65 2.61 -29.12
CA ARG A 284 -3.75 2.66 -30.28
C ARG A 284 -2.27 2.61 -29.88
N SER A 285 -1.98 2.69 -28.59
CA SER A 285 -0.60 2.68 -28.11
C SER A 285 -0.16 1.24 -27.83
N ALA A 286 0.84 0.77 -28.56
CA ALA A 286 1.52 -0.49 -28.30
C ALA A 286 2.43 -0.36 -27.07
N TRP A 287 1.85 -0.06 -25.89
CA TRP A 287 2.58 0.06 -24.63
C TRP A 287 3.18 -1.28 -24.17
N LEU A 288 2.57 -2.41 -24.59
CA LEU A 288 3.08 -3.75 -24.36
C LEU A 288 3.40 -4.42 -25.70
N PRO A 289 4.59 -5.00 -25.90
CA PRO A 289 4.94 -5.74 -27.12
C PRO A 289 3.95 -6.87 -27.41
N GLU A 290 3.59 -7.07 -28.69
CA GLU A 290 2.60 -8.08 -29.09
C GLU A 290 3.00 -9.51 -28.66
N ALA A 291 4.28 -9.82 -28.71
CA ALA A 291 4.79 -11.12 -28.23
C ALA A 291 4.48 -11.36 -26.75
N HIS A 292 4.62 -10.33 -25.89
CA HIS A 292 4.28 -10.40 -24.48
C HIS A 292 2.77 -10.56 -24.26
N ARG A 293 1.98 -9.83 -25.02
CA ARG A 293 0.52 -9.87 -24.98
C ARG A 293 0.01 -11.24 -25.35
N SER A 294 0.51 -11.80 -26.45
CA SER A 294 0.17 -13.13 -26.93
C SER A 294 0.57 -14.22 -25.93
N GLU A 295 1.74 -14.12 -25.33
CA GLU A 295 2.18 -15.06 -24.29
C GLU A 295 1.32 -14.97 -23.02
N LEU A 296 0.98 -13.75 -22.55
CA LEU A 296 0.06 -13.57 -21.41
C LEU A 296 -1.30 -14.18 -21.69
N ARG A 297 -1.85 -13.91 -22.88
CA ARG A 297 -3.14 -14.47 -23.30
C ARG A 297 -3.10 -15.99 -23.29
N ALA A 298 -2.12 -16.60 -23.91
CA ALA A 298 -1.97 -18.05 -23.94
C ALA A 298 -1.85 -18.67 -22.54
N ARG A 299 -1.10 -18.03 -21.66
CA ARG A 299 -0.97 -18.48 -20.26
C ARG A 299 -2.27 -18.37 -19.48
N LEU A 300 -2.99 -17.26 -19.62
CA LEU A 300 -4.28 -17.07 -18.96
C LEU A 300 -5.35 -18.00 -19.52
N GLU A 301 -5.35 -18.24 -20.82
CA GLU A 301 -6.24 -19.21 -21.48
C GLU A 301 -6.00 -20.65 -21.01
N SER A 302 -4.76 -20.99 -20.66
CA SER A 302 -4.43 -22.31 -20.09
C SER A 302 -4.88 -22.48 -18.63
N ALA A 303 -5.24 -21.40 -17.95
CA ALA A 303 -5.64 -21.41 -16.55
C ALA A 303 -7.16 -21.64 -16.41
N GLU A 304 -7.62 -22.87 -16.59
CA GLU A 304 -9.04 -23.23 -16.59
C GLU A 304 -9.79 -22.79 -15.34
N ALA A 305 -9.22 -23.02 -14.15
CA ALA A 305 -9.81 -22.60 -12.88
C ALA A 305 -10.01 -21.07 -12.80
N LEU A 306 -9.13 -20.29 -13.44
CA LEU A 306 -9.28 -18.85 -13.53
C LEU A 306 -10.42 -18.44 -14.46
N ARG A 307 -10.47 -19.07 -15.63
CA ARG A 307 -11.53 -18.78 -16.62
C ARG A 307 -12.92 -19.12 -16.10
N ALA A 308 -13.03 -20.12 -15.23
CA ALA A 308 -14.30 -20.51 -14.64
C ALA A 308 -14.91 -19.44 -13.73
N ILE A 309 -14.08 -18.53 -13.14
CA ILE A 309 -14.54 -17.49 -12.23
C ILE A 309 -14.40 -16.07 -12.78
N ALA A 310 -13.57 -15.86 -13.80
CA ALA A 310 -13.35 -14.55 -14.39
C ALA A 310 -14.39 -14.25 -15.47
N GLU A 311 -15.08 -13.11 -15.34
CA GLU A 311 -15.91 -12.56 -16.39
C GLU A 311 -15.05 -11.88 -17.45
N THR A 312 -14.09 -11.10 -17.00
CA THR A 312 -13.19 -10.33 -17.86
C THR A 312 -11.81 -10.23 -17.24
N ILE A 313 -10.79 -10.24 -18.08
CA ILE A 313 -9.40 -9.95 -17.68
C ILE A 313 -8.90 -8.80 -18.52
N ILE A 314 -8.47 -7.74 -17.86
CA ILE A 314 -7.90 -6.55 -18.50
C ILE A 314 -6.46 -6.34 -18.06
N ILE A 315 -5.67 -5.73 -18.94
CA ILE A 315 -4.32 -5.28 -18.65
C ILE A 315 -4.18 -3.80 -19.01
N TYR A 316 -3.34 -3.10 -18.25
CA TYR A 316 -2.98 -1.72 -18.54
C TYR A 316 -1.65 -1.37 -17.88
N PRO A 317 -0.90 -0.36 -18.39
CA PRO A 317 0.32 0.09 -17.74
C PRO A 317 -0.01 0.65 -16.36
N THR A 318 0.86 0.42 -15.38
CA THR A 318 0.64 1.06 -14.09
C THR A 318 0.86 2.56 -14.23
N PRO A 319 0.05 3.41 -13.57
CA PRO A 319 0.31 4.84 -13.60
C PRO A 319 1.56 5.26 -12.82
N HIS A 320 2.32 4.34 -12.26
CA HIS A 320 3.46 4.60 -11.37
C HIS A 320 4.84 4.50 -12.01
N TRP A 321 4.93 4.12 -13.30
CA TRP A 321 6.15 4.34 -14.06
C TRP A 321 7.37 3.53 -13.90
N SER A 322 7.22 2.29 -14.01
CA SER A 322 8.26 1.54 -14.69
C SER A 322 7.70 1.14 -16.05
N PRO A 323 8.36 1.39 -17.19
CA PRO A 323 7.93 0.84 -18.48
C PRO A 323 7.89 -0.70 -18.46
N ARG A 324 8.27 -1.30 -17.34
CA ARG A 324 8.28 -2.73 -17.07
C ARG A 324 7.16 -3.16 -16.12
N GLU A 325 6.33 -2.25 -15.62
CA GLU A 325 5.25 -2.58 -14.70
C GLU A 325 3.88 -2.38 -15.35
N TYR A 326 3.03 -3.38 -15.21
CA TYR A 326 1.66 -3.33 -15.68
C TYR A 326 0.72 -3.99 -14.70
N GLN A 327 -0.53 -3.62 -14.77
CA GLN A 327 -1.60 -4.14 -13.93
C GLN A 327 -2.41 -5.17 -14.73
N ILE A 328 -2.79 -6.25 -14.06
CA ILE A 328 -3.77 -7.22 -14.52
C ILE A 328 -4.93 -7.17 -13.54
N ASP A 329 -6.09 -6.77 -14.00
CA ASP A 329 -7.32 -6.83 -13.21
C ASP A 329 -8.18 -7.99 -13.68
N LEU A 330 -8.45 -8.90 -12.75
CA LEU A 330 -9.35 -10.03 -12.92
C LEU A 330 -10.72 -9.63 -12.39
N ILE A 331 -11.64 -9.34 -13.29
CA ILE A 331 -13.02 -9.02 -12.96
C ILE A 331 -13.78 -10.34 -12.87
N LEU A 332 -14.18 -10.69 -11.67
CA LEU A 332 -14.82 -11.98 -11.37
C LEU A 332 -16.33 -11.88 -11.46
N HIS A 333 -16.98 -12.99 -11.76
CA HIS A 333 -18.42 -13.11 -11.55
C HIS A 333 -18.78 -12.80 -10.10
N ASP A 334 -19.96 -12.24 -9.88
CA ASP A 334 -20.45 -12.05 -8.52
C ASP A 334 -20.77 -13.40 -7.87
N GLY A 335 -20.50 -13.51 -6.56
CA GLY A 335 -20.81 -14.73 -5.80
C GLY A 335 -19.81 -15.89 -5.98
N VAL A 336 -18.60 -15.62 -6.45
CA VAL A 336 -17.54 -16.64 -6.53
C VAL A 336 -17.26 -17.21 -5.14
N ALA A 337 -17.33 -18.53 -4.99
CA ALA A 337 -17.02 -19.22 -3.76
C ALA A 337 -15.50 -19.17 -3.47
N ALA A 338 -15.13 -19.14 -2.19
CA ALA A 338 -13.73 -19.06 -1.76
C ALA A 338 -12.89 -20.23 -2.25
N GLU A 339 -13.45 -21.41 -2.38
CA GLU A 339 -12.76 -22.58 -2.90
C GLU A 339 -12.34 -22.38 -4.36
N ALA A 340 -13.27 -21.96 -5.21
CA ALA A 340 -12.99 -21.62 -6.61
C ALA A 340 -11.98 -20.46 -6.74
N PHE A 341 -12.06 -19.48 -5.84
CA PHE A 341 -11.08 -18.39 -5.76
C PHE A 341 -9.67 -18.92 -5.43
N ASN A 342 -9.53 -19.80 -4.44
CA ASN A 342 -8.25 -20.39 -4.06
C ASN A 342 -7.64 -21.25 -5.19
N ASP A 343 -8.48 -22.00 -5.90
CA ASP A 343 -8.05 -22.80 -7.05
C ASP A 343 -7.55 -21.91 -8.19
N ALA A 344 -8.25 -20.81 -8.46
CA ALA A 344 -7.82 -19.81 -9.43
C ALA A 344 -6.50 -19.15 -9.04
N VAL A 345 -6.34 -18.75 -7.77
CA VAL A 345 -5.07 -18.19 -7.24
C VAL A 345 -3.92 -19.21 -7.40
N SER A 346 -4.18 -20.47 -7.09
CA SER A 346 -3.19 -21.55 -7.25
C SER A 346 -2.84 -21.79 -8.72
N SER A 347 -3.83 -21.70 -9.60
CA SER A 347 -3.64 -21.79 -11.06
C SER A 347 -2.80 -20.61 -11.57
N ILE A 348 -3.11 -19.38 -11.18
CA ILE A 348 -2.35 -18.19 -11.55
C ILE A 348 -0.88 -18.32 -11.12
N LYS A 349 -0.62 -18.76 -9.89
CA LYS A 349 0.74 -18.97 -9.39
C LYS A 349 1.53 -19.97 -10.22
N ARG A 350 0.90 -21.04 -10.66
CA ARG A 350 1.54 -22.05 -11.54
C ARG A 350 1.78 -21.50 -12.94
N THR A 351 0.80 -20.79 -13.49
CA THR A 351 0.77 -20.38 -14.89
C THR A 351 1.64 -19.14 -15.14
N LEU A 352 1.61 -18.17 -14.22
CA LEU A 352 2.34 -16.91 -14.35
C LEU A 352 3.69 -16.89 -13.61
N GLY A 353 4.06 -17.95 -12.91
CA GLY A 353 5.43 -18.13 -12.43
C GLY A 353 5.80 -17.42 -11.14
N GLY A 354 4.90 -17.28 -10.18
CA GLY A 354 5.28 -16.87 -8.82
C GLY A 354 5.36 -15.35 -8.59
N ARG A 355 6.38 -14.91 -7.88
CA ARG A 355 6.48 -13.56 -7.30
C ARG A 355 6.54 -12.40 -8.30
N THR A 356 7.02 -12.66 -9.48
CA THR A 356 7.10 -11.73 -10.59
C THR A 356 6.31 -12.33 -11.73
N PHE A 357 5.08 -11.90 -11.88
CA PHE A 357 4.33 -12.18 -13.08
C PHE A 357 4.96 -11.37 -14.20
N GLY A 358 6.13 -11.79 -14.65
CA GLY A 358 6.84 -11.01 -15.64
C GLY A 358 7.29 -11.93 -16.75
N ILE A 359 6.93 -11.55 -17.94
CA ILE A 359 7.54 -12.06 -19.14
C ILE A 359 8.74 -11.19 -19.42
N GLN A 360 9.93 -11.77 -19.53
CA GLN A 360 11.16 -11.08 -19.94
C GLN A 360 11.51 -9.81 -19.11
N GLY A 361 11.41 -9.91 -17.78
CA GLY A 361 11.82 -8.84 -16.87
C GLY A 361 10.80 -7.72 -16.65
N THR A 362 9.56 -7.93 -17.08
CA THR A 362 8.42 -7.09 -16.70
C THR A 362 7.80 -7.57 -15.39
N TYR A 363 7.07 -6.70 -14.70
CA TYR A 363 6.35 -7.00 -13.47
C TYR A 363 4.87 -6.76 -13.67
N ALA A 364 4.04 -7.76 -13.41
CA ALA A 364 2.61 -7.57 -13.33
C ALA A 364 2.15 -7.47 -11.89
N GLN A 365 1.33 -6.47 -11.63
CA GLN A 365 0.53 -6.41 -10.43
C GLN A 365 -0.82 -7.05 -10.75
N LEU A 366 -1.31 -7.92 -9.87
CA LEU A 366 -2.55 -8.63 -10.08
C LEU A 366 -3.60 -8.21 -9.05
N THR A 367 -4.77 -7.86 -9.53
CA THR A 367 -5.94 -7.57 -8.68
C THR A 367 -7.10 -8.47 -9.06
N MET A 368 -7.82 -8.96 -8.08
CA MET A 368 -9.03 -9.75 -8.27
C MET A 368 -10.20 -9.00 -7.62
N ILE A 369 -11.28 -8.82 -8.36
CA ILE A 369 -12.43 -8.03 -7.94
C ILE A 369 -13.72 -8.57 -8.51
N SER A 370 -14.81 -8.51 -7.74
CA SER A 370 -16.13 -8.84 -8.25
C SER A 370 -16.62 -7.80 -9.27
N ARG A 371 -17.44 -8.22 -10.20
CA ARG A 371 -18.05 -7.32 -11.20
C ARG A 371 -18.80 -6.17 -10.54
N SER A 372 -19.60 -6.45 -9.52
CA SER A 372 -20.35 -5.42 -8.80
C SER A 372 -19.46 -4.37 -8.13
N ALA A 373 -18.32 -4.80 -7.57
CA ALA A 373 -17.36 -3.89 -6.97
C ALA A 373 -16.61 -3.06 -8.03
N PHE A 374 -16.21 -3.68 -9.16
CA PHE A 374 -15.57 -2.95 -10.27
C PHE A 374 -16.49 -1.90 -10.90
N ALA A 375 -17.78 -2.20 -10.95
CA ALA A 375 -18.80 -1.28 -11.47
C ALA A 375 -19.05 -0.05 -10.59
N HIS A 376 -18.51 -0.04 -9.34
CA HIS A 376 -18.71 1.08 -8.44
C HIS A 376 -17.77 2.23 -8.77
N PRO A 377 -18.26 3.47 -8.98
CA PRO A 377 -17.42 4.61 -9.40
C PRO A 377 -16.25 4.88 -8.47
N TYR A 378 -16.43 4.68 -7.16
CA TYR A 378 -15.39 4.90 -6.18
C TYR A 378 -14.35 3.78 -6.07
N TYR A 379 -14.60 2.62 -6.69
CA TYR A 379 -13.62 1.53 -6.65
C TYR A 379 -12.28 1.93 -7.26
N LEU A 380 -12.30 2.59 -8.37
CA LEU A 380 -11.08 3.01 -9.07
C LEU A 380 -10.33 4.13 -8.34
N LEU A 381 -10.96 4.78 -7.36
CA LEU A 381 -10.28 5.73 -6.47
C LEU A 381 -9.39 5.06 -5.41
N GLY A 382 -9.41 3.74 -5.28
CA GLY A 382 -8.55 2.99 -4.36
C GLY A 382 -7.06 3.07 -4.69
N THR A 383 -6.68 3.74 -5.78
CA THR A 383 -5.30 4.07 -6.11
C THR A 383 -5.05 5.56 -5.86
N PRO A 384 -3.78 5.96 -5.65
CA PRO A 384 -3.45 7.38 -5.47
C PRO A 384 -3.57 8.21 -6.75
N PHE A 385 -3.98 7.62 -7.86
CA PHE A 385 -4.09 8.29 -9.14
C PHE A 385 -5.54 8.71 -9.41
N PRO A 386 -5.87 10.04 -9.37
CA PRO A 386 -7.25 10.51 -9.49
C PRO A 386 -7.86 10.29 -10.87
N PHE A 387 -7.03 10.06 -11.87
CA PHE A 387 -7.42 9.92 -13.28
C PHE A 387 -7.37 8.47 -13.76
N LEU A 388 -7.53 7.49 -12.84
CA LEU A 388 -7.47 6.08 -13.22
C LEU A 388 -8.62 5.66 -14.16
N HIS A 389 -9.78 6.29 -14.06
CA HIS A 389 -10.89 6.03 -14.98
C HIS A 389 -10.50 6.38 -16.43
N GLU A 390 -9.96 7.57 -16.62
CA GLU A 390 -9.49 8.06 -17.91
C GLU A 390 -8.28 7.25 -18.41
N HIS A 391 -7.41 6.86 -17.49
CA HIS A 391 -6.26 6.00 -17.79
C HIS A 391 -6.74 4.62 -18.30
N LEU A 392 -7.67 3.98 -17.61
CA LEU A 392 -8.26 2.72 -18.06
C LEU A 392 -8.97 2.86 -19.40
N ALA A 393 -9.74 3.95 -19.58
CA ALA A 393 -10.41 4.21 -20.85
C ALA A 393 -9.43 4.36 -22.02
N THR A 394 -8.20 4.82 -21.76
CA THR A 394 -7.17 5.03 -22.77
C THR A 394 -6.30 3.79 -23.01
N PHE A 395 -5.93 3.07 -21.95
CA PHE A 395 -4.87 2.07 -22.00
C PHE A 395 -5.32 0.64 -21.71
N ALA A 396 -6.53 0.43 -21.16
CA ALA A 396 -6.95 -0.91 -20.83
C ALA A 396 -7.20 -1.76 -22.07
N GLU A 397 -6.62 -2.94 -22.09
CA GLU A 397 -6.80 -3.95 -23.11
C GLU A 397 -7.45 -5.19 -22.51
N THR A 398 -8.44 -5.75 -23.21
CA THR A 398 -9.08 -6.99 -22.79
C THR A 398 -8.26 -8.19 -23.28
N LEU A 399 -7.82 -9.01 -22.35
CA LEU A 399 -7.15 -10.28 -22.66
C LEU A 399 -8.13 -11.44 -22.77
N PHE A 400 -9.20 -11.41 -21.96
CA PHE A 400 -10.20 -12.46 -21.90
C PHE A 400 -11.58 -11.87 -21.58
N GLY A 401 -12.63 -12.44 -22.14
CA GLY A 401 -14.02 -12.03 -21.92
C GLY A 401 -14.44 -10.77 -22.68
N PRO A 402 -15.62 -10.20 -22.37
CA PRO A 402 -16.10 -8.98 -22.97
C PRO A 402 -15.31 -7.76 -22.49
N ALA A 403 -15.26 -6.70 -23.29
CA ALA A 403 -14.70 -5.44 -22.85
C ALA A 403 -15.48 -4.90 -21.64
N PRO A 404 -14.78 -4.55 -20.54
CA PRO A 404 -15.47 -4.08 -19.36
C PRO A 404 -16.08 -2.70 -19.59
N ARG A 405 -17.19 -2.45 -18.92
CA ARG A 405 -17.73 -1.09 -18.81
C ARG A 405 -16.99 -0.40 -17.66
N ILE A 406 -16.26 0.65 -17.94
CA ILE A 406 -15.58 1.45 -16.92
C ILE A 406 -16.59 2.44 -16.34
N PRO A 407 -16.81 2.46 -15.02
CA PRO A 407 -17.72 3.44 -14.44
C PRO A 407 -17.22 4.86 -14.68
N SER A 408 -18.13 5.79 -14.92
CA SER A 408 -17.78 7.21 -15.02
C SER A 408 -17.17 7.69 -13.70
N PRO A 409 -16.13 8.54 -13.77
CA PRO A 409 -15.49 9.03 -12.57
C PRO A 409 -16.45 9.87 -11.71
N PRO A 410 -16.32 9.84 -10.39
CA PRO A 410 -16.95 10.81 -9.52
C PRO A 410 -16.54 12.25 -9.87
N PRO A 411 -17.27 13.27 -9.40
CA PRO A 411 -16.91 14.66 -9.62
C PRO A 411 -15.44 14.95 -9.27
N SER A 412 -14.79 15.80 -10.06
CA SER A 412 -13.36 16.08 -9.91
C SER A 412 -12.99 16.59 -8.51
N ALA A 413 -13.84 17.41 -7.90
CA ALA A 413 -13.63 17.88 -6.53
C ALA A 413 -13.57 16.73 -5.50
N GLU A 414 -14.40 15.69 -5.65
CA GLU A 414 -14.36 14.52 -4.78
C GLU A 414 -13.12 13.68 -5.01
N ARG A 415 -12.76 13.45 -6.28
CA ARG A 415 -11.55 12.74 -6.66
C ARG A 415 -10.29 13.42 -6.11
N LEU A 416 -10.23 14.74 -6.25
CA LEU A 416 -9.11 15.53 -5.74
C LEU A 416 -9.05 15.57 -4.21
N ARG A 417 -10.20 15.65 -3.53
CA ARG A 417 -10.28 15.56 -2.06
C ARG A 417 -9.73 14.22 -1.56
N TRP A 418 -10.12 13.15 -2.21
CA TRP A 418 -9.58 11.84 -1.92
C TRP A 418 -8.08 11.75 -2.19
N CYS A 419 -7.64 12.19 -3.36
CA CYS A 419 -6.23 12.17 -3.73
C CYS A 419 -5.38 13.08 -2.85
N ALA A 420 -5.90 14.24 -2.48
CA ALA A 420 -5.24 15.12 -1.53
C ALA A 420 -4.89 14.42 -0.24
N ARG A 421 -5.85 13.68 0.34
CA ARG A 421 -5.60 12.86 1.52
C ARG A 421 -4.49 11.84 1.28
N TYR A 422 -4.53 11.15 0.15
CA TYR A 422 -3.54 10.14 -0.18
C TYR A 422 -2.16 10.75 -0.48
N PHE A 423 -2.07 11.83 -1.24
CA PHE A 423 -0.82 12.53 -1.52
C PHE A 423 -0.19 13.09 -0.25
N LEU A 424 -1.00 13.73 0.58
CA LEU A 424 -0.53 14.27 1.83
C LEU A 424 -0.08 13.15 2.78
N PHE A 425 -0.75 12.01 2.76
CA PHE A 425 -0.32 10.80 3.45
C PHE A 425 1.01 10.27 2.88
N HIS A 426 1.13 10.15 1.55
CA HIS A 426 2.34 9.64 0.92
C HIS A 426 3.55 10.55 1.06
N ARG A 427 3.38 11.86 1.13
CA ARG A 427 4.47 12.78 1.49
C ARG A 427 5.20 12.31 2.76
N PHE A 428 4.44 11.80 3.72
CA PHE A 428 4.93 11.37 5.01
C PHE A 428 5.22 9.88 5.13
N THR A 429 4.89 9.11 4.11
CA THR A 429 5.11 7.66 4.07
C THR A 429 6.21 7.25 3.11
N GLN A 430 6.98 8.22 2.61
CA GLN A 430 8.09 7.93 1.72
C GLN A 430 9.07 6.98 2.38
N HIS A 431 9.34 5.89 1.70
CA HIS A 431 10.34 4.93 2.13
C HIS A 431 11.67 5.33 1.53
N TYR A 432 12.58 5.77 2.36
CA TYR A 432 13.94 6.05 1.93
C TYR A 432 14.75 4.75 1.97
N ARG A 433 15.32 4.39 0.83
CA ARG A 433 16.32 3.34 0.77
C ARG A 433 17.70 3.96 0.84
N PRO A 434 18.71 3.25 1.39
CA PRO A 434 20.08 3.75 1.34
C PRO A 434 20.45 4.19 -0.07
N ARG A 435 20.78 5.47 -0.24
CA ARG A 435 21.21 6.06 -1.50
C ARG A 435 20.20 6.00 -2.67
N TYR A 436 18.90 5.82 -2.39
CA TYR A 436 17.86 5.85 -3.40
C TYR A 436 16.77 6.85 -3.04
N VAL A 437 16.27 7.54 -4.03
CA VAL A 437 14.94 8.15 -3.97
C VAL A 437 13.93 7.01 -4.12
N SER A 438 12.96 6.94 -3.23
CA SER A 438 12.06 5.79 -3.13
C SER A 438 11.27 5.54 -4.43
N LYS A 439 11.12 4.26 -4.79
CA LYS A 439 10.17 3.83 -5.83
C LYS A 439 8.71 4.15 -5.50
N ASP A 440 8.39 4.29 -4.21
CA ASP A 440 7.05 4.58 -3.73
C ASP A 440 6.72 6.07 -3.79
N CYS A 441 7.61 6.84 -4.40
CA CYS A 441 7.37 8.23 -4.69
C CYS A 441 6.31 8.33 -5.80
N ASN A 442 5.08 8.64 -5.40
CA ASN A 442 3.98 8.89 -6.33
C ASN A 442 4.13 10.27 -7.01
N PHE A 443 5.38 10.64 -7.33
CA PHE A 443 5.68 11.96 -7.86
C PHE A 443 4.97 12.23 -9.18
N CYS A 444 4.85 11.21 -10.03
CA CYS A 444 4.14 11.40 -11.28
C CYS A 444 2.67 11.70 -11.09
N GLN A 445 2.05 11.07 -10.11
CA GLN A 445 0.66 11.33 -9.76
C GLN A 445 0.49 12.73 -9.19
N LEU A 446 1.42 13.14 -8.33
CA LEU A 446 1.50 14.49 -7.81
C LEU A 446 1.68 15.50 -8.94
N ALA A 447 2.55 15.20 -9.91
CA ALA A 447 2.77 16.02 -11.10
C ALA A 447 1.51 16.15 -11.96
N ALA A 448 0.80 15.04 -12.20
CA ALA A 448 -0.45 15.05 -12.93
C ALA A 448 -1.53 15.89 -12.22
N VAL A 449 -1.63 15.78 -10.89
CA VAL A 449 -2.57 16.60 -10.10
C VAL A 449 -2.19 18.06 -10.15
N ARG A 450 -0.92 18.40 -10.04
CA ARG A 450 -0.47 19.78 -10.15
C ARG A 450 -0.80 20.38 -11.51
N LEU A 451 -0.50 19.66 -12.59
CA LEU A 451 -0.84 20.09 -13.96
C LEU A 451 -2.35 20.31 -14.14
N TYR A 452 -3.16 19.38 -13.61
CA TYR A 452 -4.60 19.54 -13.65
C TYR A 452 -5.07 20.78 -12.86
N LEU A 453 -4.57 20.99 -11.66
CA LEU A 453 -4.98 22.14 -10.83
C LEU A 453 -4.53 23.49 -11.40
N GLU A 454 -3.40 23.55 -12.10
CA GLU A 454 -2.87 24.79 -12.68
C GLU A 454 -3.35 25.05 -14.11
N HIS A 455 -3.52 23.98 -14.90
CA HIS A 455 -3.82 24.11 -16.37
C HIS A 455 -5.11 23.45 -16.81
N GLY A 456 -5.81 22.73 -15.94
CA GLY A 456 -7.04 21.99 -16.28
C GLY A 456 -6.82 20.73 -17.12
N GLU A 457 -5.57 20.31 -17.34
CA GLU A 457 -5.22 19.20 -18.22
C GLU A 457 -5.27 17.85 -17.50
N VAL A 458 -6.09 16.92 -17.97
CA VAL A 458 -6.09 15.52 -17.51
C VAL A 458 -5.07 14.74 -18.32
N LEU A 459 -3.91 14.52 -17.74
CA LEU A 459 -2.84 13.72 -18.34
C LEU A 459 -2.73 12.36 -17.64
N THR A 460 -2.76 11.31 -18.44
CA THR A 460 -2.71 9.91 -17.95
C THR A 460 -1.52 9.13 -18.47
N ASP A 461 -0.80 9.68 -19.44
CA ASP A 461 0.43 9.11 -19.97
C ASP A 461 1.66 9.77 -19.32
N ALA A 462 2.60 8.97 -18.90
CA ALA A 462 3.77 9.42 -18.18
C ALA A 462 4.72 10.29 -18.94
N ALA A 463 4.95 9.89 -20.16
CA ALA A 463 5.86 10.66 -20.98
C ALA A 463 5.25 12.05 -21.23
N GLN A 464 3.95 12.13 -21.37
CA GLN A 464 3.22 13.39 -21.48
C GLN A 464 3.30 14.19 -20.17
N ILE A 465 3.01 13.55 -19.03
CA ILE A 465 3.11 14.20 -17.70
C ILE A 465 4.53 14.71 -17.47
N ARG A 466 5.55 13.88 -17.77
CA ARG A 466 6.95 14.27 -17.64
C ARG A 466 7.27 15.50 -18.48
N ARG A 467 6.88 15.50 -19.75
CA ARG A 467 7.14 16.61 -20.67
C ARG A 467 6.44 17.88 -20.19
N ALA A 468 5.14 17.80 -19.93
CA ALA A 468 4.37 18.95 -19.48
C ALA A 468 4.90 19.51 -18.14
N TYR A 469 5.32 18.64 -17.22
CA TYR A 469 5.89 19.08 -15.95
C TYR A 469 7.25 19.74 -16.10
N LEU A 470 8.12 19.22 -17.00
CA LEU A 470 9.38 19.84 -17.35
C LEU A 470 9.17 21.23 -17.92
N ASP A 471 8.27 21.35 -18.89
CA ASP A 471 8.00 22.60 -19.59
C ASP A 471 7.39 23.67 -18.65
N ALA A 472 6.53 23.26 -17.72
CA ALA A 472 5.82 24.20 -16.84
C ALA A 472 6.60 24.59 -15.57
N PHE A 473 7.38 23.68 -14.96
CA PHE A 473 7.84 23.85 -13.59
C PHE A 473 9.35 23.66 -13.37
N VAL A 474 10.08 23.25 -14.38
CA VAL A 474 11.51 22.96 -14.27
C VAL A 474 12.33 23.96 -15.07
N THR A 475 13.10 24.78 -14.35
CA THR A 475 13.89 25.85 -14.98
C THR A 475 15.39 25.56 -15.05
N GLN A 476 15.88 24.58 -14.28
CA GLN A 476 17.30 24.27 -14.13
C GLN A 476 17.62 22.85 -14.58
N ALA A 477 18.82 22.66 -15.14
CA ALA A 477 19.27 21.34 -15.61
C ALA A 477 19.38 20.30 -14.50
N GLU A 478 19.72 20.72 -13.27
CA GLU A 478 19.78 19.85 -12.10
C GLU A 478 18.39 19.37 -11.69
N GLU A 479 17.39 20.23 -11.79
CA GLU A 479 15.99 19.86 -11.53
C GLU A 479 15.46 18.87 -12.57
N SER A 480 15.89 18.99 -13.82
CA SER A 480 15.53 18.02 -14.86
C SER A 480 16.07 16.62 -14.55
N ARG A 481 17.34 16.53 -14.08
CA ARG A 481 17.91 15.25 -13.62
C ARG A 481 17.18 14.72 -12.37
N ALA A 482 16.85 15.61 -11.44
CA ALA A 482 16.10 15.27 -10.25
C ALA A 482 14.70 14.74 -10.60
N LEU A 483 14.02 15.36 -11.55
CA LEU A 483 12.73 14.89 -12.06
C LEU A 483 12.84 13.49 -12.68
N ASP A 484 13.89 13.23 -13.44
CA ASP A 484 14.12 11.90 -14.00
C ASP A 484 14.33 10.83 -12.92
N LEU A 485 15.01 11.16 -11.83
CA LEU A 485 15.16 10.27 -10.68
C LEU A 485 13.82 9.99 -10.00
N LEU A 486 13.02 11.03 -9.77
CA LEU A 486 11.70 10.93 -9.14
C LEU A 486 10.72 10.15 -9.99
N LEU A 487 10.79 10.32 -11.31
CA LEU A 487 9.87 9.66 -12.24
C LEU A 487 10.29 8.22 -12.60
N ARG A 488 11.55 7.93 -12.74
CA ARG A 488 12.00 6.59 -13.13
C ARG A 488 11.97 5.59 -11.98
N GLY A 489 12.01 6.06 -10.74
CA GLY A 489 12.10 5.23 -9.56
C GLY A 489 13.16 4.16 -9.79
N GLY A 490 14.42 4.41 -9.61
CA GLY A 490 15.35 3.49 -10.15
C GLY A 490 16.36 2.88 -9.22
N ASP A 491 17.00 1.81 -9.69
CA ASP A 491 18.16 1.17 -9.07
C ASP A 491 19.46 1.98 -9.29
N ALA A 492 19.36 3.21 -9.81
CA ALA A 492 20.52 4.09 -10.00
C ALA A 492 20.88 4.75 -8.66
N HIS A 493 22.17 4.70 -8.31
CA HIS A 493 22.72 5.50 -7.23
C HIS A 493 22.82 6.94 -7.72
N PRO A 494 21.95 7.86 -7.28
CA PRO A 494 22.07 9.24 -7.67
C PRO A 494 23.32 9.85 -7.03
N GLU A 495 23.98 10.72 -7.75
CA GLU A 495 24.96 11.62 -7.16
C GLU A 495 24.29 12.41 -6.03
N GLU A 496 25.04 12.76 -4.99
CA GLU A 496 24.48 13.42 -3.79
C GLU A 496 23.72 14.72 -4.14
N ILE A 497 24.22 15.48 -5.11
CA ILE A 497 23.61 16.71 -5.62
C ILE A 497 22.23 16.43 -6.25
N ALA A 498 22.12 15.38 -7.06
CA ALA A 498 20.87 15.02 -7.71
C ALA A 498 19.83 14.51 -6.71
N PHE A 499 20.27 13.84 -5.63
CA PHE A 499 19.38 13.41 -4.56
C PHE A 499 18.82 14.59 -3.75
N ALA A 500 19.67 15.56 -3.39
CA ALA A 500 19.23 16.77 -2.69
C ALA A 500 18.25 17.59 -3.55
N ALA A 501 18.54 17.74 -4.85
CA ALA A 501 17.64 18.41 -5.79
C ALA A 501 16.29 17.67 -5.92
N ALA A 502 16.30 16.35 -5.92
CA ALA A 502 15.08 15.54 -5.96
C ALA A 502 14.21 15.74 -4.71
N LEU A 503 14.80 15.75 -3.52
CA LEU A 503 14.07 16.02 -2.28
C LEU A 503 13.45 17.43 -2.28
N GLN A 504 14.19 18.43 -2.74
CA GLN A 504 13.70 19.80 -2.83
C GLN A 504 12.57 19.95 -3.86
N LEU A 505 12.75 19.37 -5.05
CA LEU A 505 11.72 19.39 -6.10
C LEU A 505 10.43 18.74 -5.63
N GLN A 506 10.55 17.62 -4.93
CA GLN A 506 9.42 16.89 -4.37
C GLN A 506 8.72 17.71 -3.28
N SER A 507 9.46 18.30 -2.34
CA SER A 507 8.87 19.14 -1.30
C SER A 507 8.10 20.33 -1.88
N ARG A 508 8.70 21.03 -2.85
CA ARG A 508 8.04 22.15 -3.55
C ARG A 508 6.77 21.71 -4.30
N ALA A 509 6.79 20.54 -4.93
CA ALA A 509 5.62 20.02 -5.61
C ALA A 509 4.47 19.71 -4.66
N TYR A 510 4.75 19.13 -3.49
CA TYR A 510 3.75 18.89 -2.46
C TYR A 510 3.18 20.21 -1.89
N GLU A 511 4.03 21.17 -1.61
CA GLU A 511 3.61 22.49 -1.10
C GLU A 511 2.73 23.23 -2.11
N ALA A 512 3.10 23.19 -3.38
CA ALA A 512 2.31 23.78 -4.46
C ALA A 512 0.94 23.09 -4.59
N VAL A 513 0.88 21.76 -4.61
CA VAL A 513 -0.39 21.03 -4.70
C VAL A 513 -1.26 21.29 -3.47
N GLU A 514 -0.69 21.32 -2.28
CA GLU A 514 -1.44 21.65 -1.07
C GLU A 514 -2.04 23.07 -1.14
N ALA A 515 -1.25 24.05 -1.54
CA ALA A 515 -1.72 25.43 -1.70
C ALA A 515 -2.85 25.56 -2.74
N LEU A 516 -2.71 24.84 -3.87
CA LEU A 516 -3.73 24.80 -4.90
C LEU A 516 -5.03 24.16 -4.41
N LEU A 517 -4.95 23.04 -3.71
CA LEU A 517 -6.12 22.36 -3.16
C LEU A 517 -6.85 23.21 -2.11
N ARG A 518 -6.11 24.00 -1.31
CA ARG A 518 -6.71 24.96 -0.39
C ARG A 518 -7.39 26.10 -1.13
N ARG A 519 -6.76 26.64 -2.17
CA ARG A 519 -7.34 27.70 -3.02
C ARG A 519 -8.65 27.26 -3.65
N GLU A 520 -8.75 26.00 -4.09
CA GLU A 520 -9.95 25.42 -4.67
C GLU A 520 -10.99 24.99 -3.61
N GLY A 521 -10.75 25.22 -2.31
CA GLY A 521 -11.65 24.81 -1.24
C GLY A 521 -11.77 23.28 -1.04
N ILE A 522 -10.85 22.53 -1.60
CA ILE A 522 -10.83 21.05 -1.51
C ILE A 522 -10.23 20.60 -0.18
N LEU A 523 -9.26 21.37 0.33
CA LEU A 523 -8.71 21.23 1.67
C LEU A 523 -9.09 22.43 2.52
N SER A 524 -9.49 22.17 3.77
CA SER A 524 -9.70 23.17 4.80
C SER A 524 -8.38 23.72 5.36
#